data_dbaef04f47d31092a849709a0aa9c6b6
#
_entry.id   dbaef04f47d31092a849709a0aa9c6b6
#
_cell.length_a   1.000
_cell.length_b   1.000
_cell.length_c   1.000
_cell.angle_alpha   90.00
_cell.angle_beta   90.00
_cell.angle_gamma   90.00
#
_symmetry.space_group_name_H-M   'P 1'
#
loop_
_entity.id
_entity.type
_entity.pdbx_description
1 polymer ?
#
loop_
_entity_poly.entity_id
_entity_poly.type
_entity_poly.pdbx_seq_one_letter_code
_entity_poly.pdbx_strand_id
1 'polypeptide(L)'
;AQMQGIIDGELTDENLGKCDLVILSLYPEATIEWMENHKEHFNKKGMVIDACGTKRLVCEKGFELAKENGFLFVGCHPMAGTKFSGMSHARGDMYFGAPMVVVPPVFDNMFLLDRVKNLLAPCGFGSFHLSHADEHDKMIAFTSQMAHLVSNAYIKSPSARNHKGFSAGSYKDMTRVAWLNPTMWTQLFLENKDCLIREIDTIINALAAYKTAMEQDDAEGLEALLREGRLAKESI
;
A
#
# COMPACT_ATOMS: atom_id res chain seq x y z
N ALA A 1 -23.95 3.13 9.07
CA ALA A 1 -23.84 3.76 7.74
C ALA A 1 -25.21 4.00 7.14
N GLN A 2 -26.06 2.98 6.99
CA GLN A 2 -27.40 3.12 6.39
C GLN A 2 -28.31 4.10 7.16
N MET A 3 -28.41 3.97 8.48
CA MET A 3 -29.19 4.91 9.33
C MET A 3 -28.68 6.37 9.27
N GLN A 4 -27.46 6.58 8.83
CA GLN A 4 -26.85 7.90 8.64
C GLN A 4 -26.96 8.41 7.19
N GLY A 5 -27.61 7.65 6.30
CA GLY A 5 -27.74 8.01 4.89
C GLY A 5 -26.42 8.00 4.09
N ILE A 6 -25.40 7.26 4.58
CA ILE A 6 -24.10 7.18 3.91
C ILE A 6 -24.11 6.09 2.84
N ILE A 7 -24.92 5.05 3.04
CA ILE A 7 -25.16 3.98 2.07
C ILE A 7 -26.67 3.77 1.92
N ASP A 8 -27.10 3.38 0.72
CA ASP A 8 -28.51 3.13 0.38
C ASP A 8 -28.99 1.77 0.89
N GLY A 9 -28.10 0.78 0.97
CA GLY A 9 -28.44 -0.57 1.38
C GLY A 9 -27.23 -1.49 1.53
N GLU A 10 -27.52 -2.72 1.84
CA GLU A 10 -26.53 -3.81 1.92
C GLU A 10 -26.26 -4.36 0.52
N LEU A 11 -24.99 -4.70 0.26
CA LEU A 11 -24.58 -5.38 -0.96
C LEU A 11 -24.91 -6.87 -0.83
N THR A 12 -25.75 -7.36 -1.73
CA THR A 12 -26.18 -8.76 -1.80
C THR A 12 -25.89 -9.33 -3.20
N ASP A 13 -25.89 -10.65 -3.34
CA ASP A 13 -25.71 -11.31 -4.66
C ASP A 13 -26.75 -10.84 -5.69
N GLU A 14 -27.96 -10.53 -5.23
CA GLU A 14 -29.06 -10.06 -6.11
C GLU A 14 -28.79 -8.66 -6.70
N ASN A 15 -28.11 -7.78 -5.95
CA ASN A 15 -27.86 -6.41 -6.40
C ASN A 15 -26.42 -6.20 -6.91
N LEU A 16 -25.52 -7.13 -6.64
CA LEU A 16 -24.12 -7.07 -7.08
C LEU A 16 -24.00 -6.96 -8.61
N GLY A 17 -24.84 -7.71 -9.33
CA GLY A 17 -24.92 -7.67 -10.80
C GLY A 17 -25.41 -6.35 -11.39
N LYS A 18 -25.85 -5.38 -10.58
CA LYS A 18 -26.29 -4.05 -11.00
C LYS A 18 -25.24 -2.96 -10.76
N CYS A 19 -24.16 -3.30 -10.06
CA CYS A 19 -23.10 -2.35 -9.74
C CYS A 19 -22.24 -2.05 -10.98
N ASP A 20 -22.05 -0.78 -11.30
CA ASP A 20 -21.11 -0.34 -12.32
C ASP A 20 -19.66 -0.40 -11.83
N LEU A 21 -19.45 -0.24 -10.52
CA LEU A 21 -18.17 -0.34 -9.82
C LEU A 21 -18.35 -1.08 -8.51
N VAL A 22 -17.50 -2.08 -8.27
CA VAL A 22 -17.33 -2.77 -6.99
C VAL A 22 -15.92 -2.48 -6.48
N ILE A 23 -15.80 -1.94 -5.27
CA ILE A 23 -14.53 -1.64 -4.62
C ILE A 23 -14.32 -2.61 -3.46
N LEU A 24 -13.31 -3.47 -3.55
CA LEU A 24 -12.94 -4.42 -2.52
C LEU A 24 -11.88 -3.81 -1.59
N SER A 25 -12.33 -3.37 -0.41
CA SER A 25 -11.49 -2.74 0.62
C SER A 25 -11.30 -3.68 1.81
N LEU A 26 -10.88 -4.91 1.53
CA LEU A 26 -10.59 -5.97 2.49
C LEU A 26 -9.08 -6.26 2.51
N TYR A 27 -8.62 -7.12 3.42
CA TYR A 27 -7.26 -7.64 3.38
C TYR A 27 -7.09 -8.54 2.15
N PRO A 28 -5.88 -8.70 1.61
CA PRO A 28 -5.69 -9.38 0.32
C PRO A 28 -6.29 -10.78 0.26
N GLU A 29 -6.06 -11.64 1.26
CA GLU A 29 -6.66 -12.99 1.31
C GLU A 29 -8.19 -12.93 1.34
N ALA A 30 -8.75 -12.07 2.19
CA ALA A 30 -10.20 -11.88 2.28
C ALA A 30 -10.80 -11.29 0.98
N THR A 31 -10.03 -10.44 0.27
CA THR A 31 -10.42 -9.92 -1.04
C THR A 31 -10.54 -11.04 -2.08
N ILE A 32 -9.56 -11.94 -2.11
CA ILE A 32 -9.54 -13.08 -3.03
C ILE A 32 -10.69 -14.04 -2.71
N GLU A 33 -10.82 -14.43 -1.44
CA GLU A 33 -11.91 -15.32 -0.98
C GLU A 33 -13.29 -14.74 -1.32
N TRP A 34 -13.46 -13.44 -1.08
CA TRP A 34 -14.72 -12.77 -1.39
C TRP A 34 -14.99 -12.77 -2.90
N MET A 35 -14.00 -12.50 -3.75
CA MET A 35 -14.14 -12.58 -5.21
C MET A 35 -14.49 -14.01 -5.66
N GLU A 36 -13.85 -15.02 -5.13
CA GLU A 36 -14.10 -16.42 -5.45
C GLU A 36 -15.53 -16.84 -5.12
N ASN A 37 -16.05 -16.38 -3.98
CA ASN A 37 -17.41 -16.73 -3.53
C ASN A 37 -18.51 -15.98 -4.32
N HIS A 38 -18.22 -14.81 -4.92
CA HIS A 38 -19.23 -13.97 -5.59
C HIS A 38 -19.00 -13.79 -7.09
N LYS A 39 -18.00 -14.46 -7.69
CA LYS A 39 -17.57 -14.28 -9.09
C LYS A 39 -18.66 -14.39 -10.14
N GLU A 40 -19.67 -15.21 -9.90
CA GLU A 40 -20.79 -15.41 -10.84
C GLU A 40 -21.79 -14.26 -10.85
N HIS A 41 -21.83 -13.48 -9.75
CA HIS A 41 -22.80 -12.41 -9.53
C HIS A 41 -22.34 -11.04 -10.03
N PHE A 42 -21.05 -10.87 -10.39
CA PHE A 42 -20.54 -9.59 -10.89
C PHE A 42 -21.22 -9.16 -12.20
N ASN A 43 -21.45 -7.86 -12.29
CA ASN A 43 -21.90 -7.23 -13.54
C ASN A 43 -20.85 -7.40 -14.64
N LYS A 44 -21.20 -8.10 -15.73
CA LYS A 44 -20.27 -8.34 -16.85
C LYS A 44 -19.87 -7.06 -17.60
N LYS A 45 -20.64 -5.97 -17.44
CA LYS A 45 -20.33 -4.64 -17.96
C LYS A 45 -19.75 -3.70 -16.89
N GLY A 46 -19.79 -4.11 -15.63
CA GLY A 46 -19.24 -3.39 -14.50
C GLY A 46 -17.71 -3.49 -14.42
N MET A 47 -17.15 -2.95 -13.36
CA MET A 47 -15.74 -3.02 -13.01
C MET A 47 -15.60 -3.43 -11.56
N VAL A 48 -14.69 -4.34 -11.28
CA VAL A 48 -14.26 -4.71 -9.92
C VAL A 48 -12.86 -4.21 -9.72
N ILE A 49 -12.62 -3.50 -8.63
CA ILE A 49 -11.28 -3.06 -8.24
C ILE A 49 -11.00 -3.47 -6.79
N ASP A 50 -9.74 -3.63 -6.46
CA ASP A 50 -9.31 -3.77 -5.07
C ASP A 50 -8.62 -2.48 -4.57
N ALA A 51 -8.40 -2.40 -3.27
CA ALA A 51 -7.64 -1.34 -2.61
C ALA A 51 -6.49 -1.90 -1.74
N CYS A 52 -6.02 -3.12 -2.05
CA CYS A 52 -5.01 -3.81 -1.27
C CYS A 52 -3.63 -3.13 -1.35
N GLY A 53 -2.83 -3.29 -0.30
CA GLY A 53 -1.47 -2.75 -0.21
C GLY A 53 -0.42 -3.50 -1.04
N THR A 54 -0.71 -4.73 -1.51
CA THR A 54 0.10 -5.56 -2.40
C THR A 54 -0.69 -5.90 -3.65
N LYS A 55 -0.01 -6.16 -4.79
CA LYS A 55 -0.70 -6.34 -6.07
C LYS A 55 -0.48 -7.71 -6.71
N ARG A 56 0.67 -8.36 -6.51
CA ARG A 56 0.99 -9.60 -7.22
C ARG A 56 -0.09 -10.66 -7.04
N LEU A 57 -0.37 -11.04 -5.80
CA LEU A 57 -1.33 -12.11 -5.50
C LEU A 57 -2.76 -11.75 -5.89
N VAL A 58 -3.23 -10.56 -5.50
CA VAL A 58 -4.61 -10.14 -5.77
C VAL A 58 -4.86 -9.91 -7.26
N CYS A 59 -3.89 -9.40 -8.01
CA CYS A 59 -4.02 -9.22 -9.46
C CYS A 59 -3.99 -10.55 -10.21
N GLU A 60 -3.08 -11.48 -9.85
CA GLU A 60 -3.04 -12.82 -10.43
C GLU A 60 -4.40 -13.49 -10.33
N LYS A 61 -4.95 -13.56 -9.11
CA LYS A 61 -6.26 -14.17 -8.87
C LYS A 61 -7.43 -13.38 -9.45
N GLY A 62 -7.41 -12.08 -9.32
CA GLY A 62 -8.45 -11.21 -9.88
C GLY A 62 -8.54 -11.29 -11.39
N PHE A 63 -7.42 -11.33 -12.11
CA PHE A 63 -7.40 -11.48 -13.58
C PHE A 63 -7.84 -12.89 -14.01
N GLU A 64 -7.44 -13.95 -13.30
CA GLU A 64 -7.88 -15.32 -13.54
C GLU A 64 -9.41 -15.42 -13.44
N LEU A 65 -9.97 -15.02 -12.29
CA LEU A 65 -11.41 -15.05 -12.03
C LEU A 65 -12.21 -14.18 -13.02
N ALA A 66 -11.69 -13.00 -13.34
CA ALA A 66 -12.31 -12.10 -14.30
C ALA A 66 -12.39 -12.70 -15.70
N LYS A 67 -11.31 -13.34 -16.16
CA LYS A 67 -11.24 -14.03 -17.45
C LYS A 67 -12.22 -15.21 -17.52
N GLU A 68 -12.27 -16.02 -16.48
CA GLU A 68 -13.14 -17.22 -16.44
C GLU A 68 -14.63 -16.85 -16.36
N ASN A 69 -14.96 -15.78 -15.64
CA ASN A 69 -16.36 -15.43 -15.33
C ASN A 69 -16.87 -14.23 -16.15
N GLY A 70 -16.03 -13.61 -17.00
CA GLY A 70 -16.45 -12.57 -17.96
C GLY A 70 -16.74 -11.22 -17.34
N PHE A 71 -16.20 -10.90 -16.17
CA PHE A 71 -16.25 -9.54 -15.60
C PHE A 71 -14.89 -8.83 -15.81
N LEU A 72 -14.82 -7.53 -15.50
CA LEU A 72 -13.60 -6.74 -15.59
C LEU A 72 -13.02 -6.53 -14.20
N PHE A 73 -11.77 -6.96 -13.97
CA PHE A 73 -11.00 -6.66 -12.78
C PHE A 73 -9.83 -5.73 -13.11
N VAL A 74 -9.58 -4.76 -12.22
CA VAL A 74 -8.40 -3.86 -12.29
C VAL A 74 -7.80 -3.75 -10.90
N GLY A 75 -6.53 -4.08 -10.77
CA GLY A 75 -5.80 -3.88 -9.53
C GLY A 75 -5.64 -2.40 -9.21
N CYS A 76 -5.93 -1.99 -7.98
CA CYS A 76 -5.78 -0.61 -7.54
C CYS A 76 -5.11 -0.54 -6.16
N HIS A 77 -4.40 0.56 -5.92
CA HIS A 77 -3.86 0.87 -4.60
C HIS A 77 -3.90 2.38 -4.38
N PRO A 78 -4.85 2.90 -3.59
CA PRO A 78 -4.86 4.30 -3.19
C PRO A 78 -3.69 4.59 -2.24
N MET A 79 -2.82 5.53 -2.63
CA MET A 79 -1.64 5.91 -1.84
C MET A 79 -2.01 6.85 -0.68
N ALA A 80 -3.02 6.46 0.07
CA ALA A 80 -3.50 7.17 1.24
C ALA A 80 -4.08 6.19 2.26
N GLY A 81 -3.93 6.50 3.54
CA GLY A 81 -4.47 5.68 4.60
C GLY A 81 -4.31 6.33 5.96
N THR A 82 -5.01 5.79 6.94
CA THR A 82 -4.90 6.18 8.34
C THR A 82 -4.49 4.99 9.19
N LYS A 83 -3.97 5.25 10.39
CA LYS A 83 -3.60 4.19 11.33
C LYS A 83 -4.78 3.46 11.96
N PHE A 84 -5.98 4.00 11.81
CA PHE A 84 -7.21 3.43 12.34
C PHE A 84 -8.10 2.95 11.21
N SER A 85 -8.83 1.87 11.43
CA SER A 85 -9.79 1.29 10.51
C SER A 85 -11.23 1.47 10.99
N GLY A 86 -12.17 1.18 10.10
CA GLY A 86 -13.60 1.15 10.39
C GLY A 86 -14.30 2.49 10.16
N MET A 87 -15.62 2.42 10.16
CA MET A 87 -16.52 3.52 9.81
C MET A 87 -16.35 4.77 10.69
N SER A 88 -16.03 4.59 11.98
CA SER A 88 -15.80 5.70 12.91
C SER A 88 -14.59 6.58 12.58
N HIS A 89 -13.68 6.09 11.74
CA HIS A 89 -12.48 6.79 11.30
C HIS A 89 -12.50 7.14 9.81
N ALA A 90 -13.61 6.84 9.12
CA ALA A 90 -13.79 7.19 7.72
C ALA A 90 -13.89 8.70 7.54
N ARG A 91 -13.25 9.21 6.48
CA ARG A 91 -13.26 10.63 6.10
C ARG A 91 -13.53 10.75 4.61
N GLY A 92 -14.41 11.68 4.23
CA GLY A 92 -14.75 11.92 2.83
C GLY A 92 -13.63 12.53 1.99
N ASP A 93 -12.62 13.13 2.64
CA ASP A 93 -11.49 13.79 1.99
C ASP A 93 -10.18 12.95 2.02
N MET A 94 -10.22 11.69 2.47
CA MET A 94 -9.03 10.88 2.69
C MET A 94 -8.18 10.68 1.44
N TYR A 95 -8.82 10.58 0.28
CA TYR A 95 -8.15 10.34 -1.01
C TYR A 95 -7.90 11.61 -1.81
N PHE A 96 -8.37 12.76 -1.32
CA PHE A 96 -8.27 14.02 -2.06
C PHE A 96 -6.81 14.41 -2.30
N GLY A 97 -6.43 14.55 -3.57
CA GLY A 97 -5.05 14.85 -3.98
C GLY A 97 -4.08 13.66 -3.91
N ALA A 98 -4.47 12.52 -3.34
CA ALA A 98 -3.59 11.35 -3.25
C ALA A 98 -3.38 10.69 -4.62
N PRO A 99 -2.21 10.04 -4.85
CA PRO A 99 -2.03 9.18 -6.02
C PRO A 99 -2.86 7.90 -5.92
N MET A 100 -3.33 7.41 -7.07
CA MET A 100 -3.88 6.08 -7.25
C MET A 100 -2.96 5.27 -8.16
N VAL A 101 -2.44 4.14 -7.67
CA VAL A 101 -1.74 3.19 -8.54
C VAL A 101 -2.75 2.24 -9.16
N VAL A 102 -2.62 2.02 -10.46
CA VAL A 102 -3.52 1.17 -11.26
C VAL A 102 -2.70 0.09 -11.94
N VAL A 103 -3.10 -1.15 -11.74
CA VAL A 103 -2.53 -2.35 -12.39
C VAL A 103 -3.61 -2.95 -13.28
N PRO A 104 -3.66 -2.55 -14.56
CA PRO A 104 -4.67 -3.02 -15.49
C PRO A 104 -4.31 -4.42 -16.03
N PRO A 105 -5.30 -5.22 -16.48
CA PRO A 105 -5.02 -6.49 -17.16
C PRO A 105 -4.33 -6.31 -18.53
N VAL A 106 -4.47 -5.13 -19.15
CA VAL A 106 -3.89 -4.77 -20.44
C VAL A 106 -3.50 -3.30 -20.41
N PHE A 107 -2.25 -2.97 -20.76
CA PHE A 107 -1.66 -1.63 -20.62
C PHE A 107 -2.02 -0.63 -21.73
N ASP A 108 -2.29 -1.08 -22.93
CA ASP A 108 -2.55 -0.26 -24.11
C ASP A 108 -4.03 0.08 -24.32
N ASN A 109 -4.88 -0.20 -23.34
CA ASN A 109 -6.30 0.08 -23.38
C ASN A 109 -6.65 1.43 -22.74
N MET A 110 -6.59 2.51 -23.51
CA MET A 110 -6.91 3.87 -23.05
C MET A 110 -8.35 4.02 -22.59
N PHE A 111 -9.31 3.32 -23.20
CA PHE A 111 -10.72 3.36 -22.78
C PHE A 111 -10.91 2.78 -21.38
N LEU A 112 -10.16 1.74 -21.06
CA LEU A 112 -10.17 1.16 -19.71
C LEU A 112 -9.66 2.17 -18.68
N LEU A 113 -8.55 2.84 -18.97
CA LEU A 113 -7.93 3.81 -18.08
C LEU A 113 -8.81 5.04 -17.85
N ASP A 114 -9.43 5.54 -18.91
CA ASP A 114 -10.41 6.65 -18.80
C ASP A 114 -11.63 6.22 -17.98
N ARG A 115 -12.09 4.99 -18.12
CA ARG A 115 -13.20 4.46 -17.34
C ARG A 115 -12.83 4.36 -15.84
N VAL A 116 -11.63 3.87 -15.49
CA VAL A 116 -11.13 3.87 -14.11
C VAL A 116 -11.14 5.27 -13.52
N LYS A 117 -10.56 6.25 -14.25
CA LYS A 117 -10.52 7.65 -13.81
C LYS A 117 -11.90 8.23 -13.58
N ASN A 118 -12.82 8.01 -14.53
CA ASN A 118 -14.18 8.55 -14.45
C ASN A 118 -14.97 7.95 -13.28
N LEU A 119 -14.87 6.63 -13.06
CA LEU A 119 -15.56 5.96 -11.95
C LEU A 119 -15.00 6.39 -10.58
N LEU A 120 -13.69 6.69 -10.50
CA LEU A 120 -13.03 7.14 -9.27
C LEU A 120 -12.95 8.66 -9.11
N ALA A 121 -13.46 9.44 -10.08
CA ALA A 121 -13.46 10.90 -10.02
C ALA A 121 -14.07 11.48 -8.73
N PRO A 122 -15.17 10.92 -8.17
CA PRO A 122 -15.74 11.41 -6.92
C PRO A 122 -14.82 11.29 -5.71
N CYS A 123 -13.81 10.41 -5.76
CA CYS A 123 -12.83 10.25 -4.68
C CYS A 123 -11.78 11.37 -4.64
N GLY A 124 -11.64 12.18 -5.70
CA GLY A 124 -10.74 13.31 -5.75
C GLY A 124 -9.25 12.98 -5.83
N PHE A 125 -8.86 11.83 -6.38
CA PHE A 125 -7.46 11.47 -6.59
C PHE A 125 -6.72 12.51 -7.44
N GLY A 126 -5.50 12.91 -7.02
CA GLY A 126 -4.69 13.92 -7.71
C GLY A 126 -3.95 13.38 -8.93
N SER A 127 -3.64 12.08 -8.94
CA SER A 127 -2.93 11.44 -10.06
C SER A 127 -3.24 9.95 -10.15
N PHE A 128 -3.02 9.38 -11.35
CA PHE A 128 -3.15 7.95 -11.61
C PHE A 128 -1.85 7.45 -12.23
N HIS A 129 -1.23 6.46 -11.62
CA HIS A 129 0.04 5.87 -12.04
C HIS A 129 -0.17 4.43 -12.47
N LEU A 130 0.20 4.11 -13.69
CA LEU A 130 0.16 2.75 -14.20
C LEU A 130 1.40 2.00 -13.76
N SER A 131 1.23 0.76 -13.32
CA SER A 131 2.32 -0.11 -12.93
C SER A 131 1.98 -1.57 -13.22
N HIS A 132 2.99 -2.40 -13.44
CA HIS A 132 2.88 -3.84 -13.32
C HIS A 132 2.85 -4.25 -11.85
N ALA A 133 2.21 -5.38 -11.53
CA ALA A 133 2.08 -5.87 -10.15
C ALA A 133 3.45 -6.06 -9.47
N ASP A 134 4.43 -6.61 -10.21
CA ASP A 134 5.79 -6.82 -9.70
C ASP A 134 6.53 -5.51 -9.41
N GLU A 135 6.40 -4.53 -10.30
CA GLU A 135 7.01 -3.20 -10.12
C GLU A 135 6.37 -2.46 -8.94
N HIS A 136 5.03 -2.55 -8.83
CA HIS A 136 4.30 -2.00 -7.70
C HIS A 136 4.83 -2.58 -6.39
N ASP A 137 4.84 -3.90 -6.24
CA ASP A 137 5.20 -4.56 -4.98
C ASP A 137 6.67 -4.33 -4.63
N LYS A 138 7.57 -4.29 -5.62
CA LYS A 138 8.96 -3.90 -5.44
C LYS A 138 9.10 -2.47 -4.90
N MET A 139 8.36 -1.53 -5.48
CA MET A 139 8.39 -0.13 -5.04
C MET A 139 7.76 0.04 -3.66
N ILE A 140 6.65 -0.63 -3.38
CA ILE A 140 5.98 -0.60 -2.07
C ILE A 140 6.83 -1.22 -0.96
N ALA A 141 7.65 -2.23 -1.27
CA ALA A 141 8.61 -2.77 -0.31
C ALA A 141 9.52 -1.67 0.25
N PHE A 142 10.03 -0.79 -0.61
CA PHE A 142 10.90 0.32 -0.22
C PHE A 142 10.11 1.51 0.36
N THR A 143 9.15 2.05 -0.40
CA THR A 143 8.52 3.35 -0.07
C THR A 143 7.56 3.28 1.12
N SER A 144 6.99 2.09 1.40
CA SER A 144 6.00 1.89 2.44
C SER A 144 6.43 0.85 3.46
N GLN A 145 6.59 -0.41 3.06
CA GLN A 145 6.79 -1.53 3.99
C GLN A 145 8.08 -1.37 4.81
N MET A 146 9.18 -1.02 4.15
CA MET A 146 10.47 -0.79 4.82
C MET A 146 10.42 0.38 5.80
N ALA A 147 9.79 1.48 5.43
CA ALA A 147 9.63 2.64 6.30
C ALA A 147 8.88 2.28 7.60
N HIS A 148 7.81 1.51 7.50
CA HIS A 148 7.03 1.04 8.64
C HIS A 148 7.81 0.03 9.50
N LEU A 149 8.53 -0.90 8.87
CA LEU A 149 9.33 -1.91 9.56
C LEU A 149 10.46 -1.26 10.36
N VAL A 150 11.20 -0.34 9.74
CA VAL A 150 12.29 0.39 10.40
C VAL A 150 11.77 1.23 11.55
N SER A 151 10.68 1.95 11.35
CA SER A 151 10.03 2.74 12.40
C SER A 151 9.60 1.87 13.58
N ASN A 152 9.00 0.70 13.31
CA ASN A 152 8.60 -0.26 14.35
C ASN A 152 9.82 -0.90 15.05
N ALA A 153 10.89 -1.19 14.33
CA ALA A 153 12.13 -1.69 14.92
C ALA A 153 12.80 -0.62 15.80
N TYR A 154 12.86 0.62 15.32
CA TYR A 154 13.48 1.76 16.00
C TYR A 154 12.85 2.03 17.37
N ILE A 155 11.51 2.00 17.48
CA ILE A 155 10.80 2.27 18.74
C ILE A 155 11.02 1.18 19.80
N LYS A 156 11.52 -0.01 19.42
CA LYS A 156 11.81 -1.10 20.36
C LYS A 156 13.10 -0.87 21.19
N SER A 157 13.90 0.14 20.85
CA SER A 157 15.06 0.51 21.66
C SER A 157 14.65 0.79 23.10
N PRO A 158 15.38 0.26 24.11
CA PRO A 158 15.16 0.62 25.51
C PRO A 158 15.15 2.12 25.77
N SER A 159 15.97 2.89 25.02
CA SER A 159 16.06 4.34 25.10
C SER A 159 14.74 5.05 24.75
N ALA A 160 13.90 4.41 23.96
CA ALA A 160 12.60 4.98 23.59
C ALA A 160 11.68 5.22 24.78
N ARG A 161 11.85 4.49 25.88
CA ARG A 161 11.06 4.66 27.10
C ARG A 161 11.40 5.95 27.87
N ASN A 162 12.60 6.47 27.67
CA ASN A 162 13.16 7.60 28.41
C ASN A 162 13.37 8.85 27.54
N HIS A 163 12.73 8.91 26.36
CA HIS A 163 12.97 9.98 25.38
C HIS A 163 12.40 11.35 25.76
N LYS A 164 11.51 11.44 26.77
CA LYS A 164 10.83 12.69 27.13
C LYS A 164 11.87 13.75 27.56
N GLY A 165 11.78 14.93 26.96
CA GLY A 165 12.74 16.03 27.14
C GLY A 165 13.96 15.99 26.22
N PHE A 166 14.24 14.88 25.54
CA PHE A 166 15.34 14.71 24.61
C PHE A 166 14.92 14.53 23.15
N SER A 167 13.61 14.48 22.87
CA SER A 167 13.08 14.22 21.53
C SER A 167 12.57 15.48 20.86
N ALA A 168 12.84 15.60 19.55
CA ALA A 168 12.41 16.68 18.68
C ALA A 168 11.85 16.12 17.36
N GLY A 169 11.93 16.90 16.26
CA GLY A 169 11.37 16.54 14.96
C GLY A 169 11.84 15.18 14.45
N SER A 170 13.16 14.93 14.44
CA SER A 170 13.74 13.68 13.94
C SER A 170 13.15 12.43 14.59
N TYR A 171 12.98 12.46 15.92
CA TYR A 171 12.35 11.34 16.63
C TYR A 171 10.87 11.16 16.22
N LYS A 172 10.12 12.26 16.12
CA LYS A 172 8.71 12.24 15.71
C LYS A 172 8.56 11.68 14.30
N ASP A 173 9.40 12.11 13.37
CA ASP A 173 9.36 11.65 11.99
C ASP A 173 9.68 10.15 11.89
N MET A 174 10.72 9.70 12.57
CA MET A 174 11.13 8.29 12.58
C MET A 174 10.13 7.36 13.26
N THR A 175 9.32 7.85 14.20
CA THR A 175 8.37 7.02 14.96
C THR A 175 6.92 7.20 14.53
N ARG A 176 6.63 8.11 13.62
CA ARG A 176 5.27 8.46 13.18
C ARG A 176 4.48 7.26 12.69
N VAL A 177 5.13 6.35 11.99
CA VAL A 177 4.51 5.15 11.40
C VAL A 177 4.85 3.85 12.16
N ALA A 178 5.37 3.94 13.39
CA ALA A 178 5.73 2.78 14.20
C ALA A 178 4.52 1.98 14.70
N TRP A 179 3.36 2.62 14.84
CA TRP A 179 2.13 1.96 15.26
C TRP A 179 1.54 1.19 14.08
N LEU A 180 1.55 -0.13 14.17
CA LEU A 180 1.10 -1.03 13.12
C LEU A 180 -0.06 -1.89 13.64
N ASN A 181 -1.03 -2.19 12.77
CA ASN A 181 -1.95 -3.30 13.02
C ASN A 181 -1.21 -4.63 12.76
N PRO A 182 -0.94 -5.46 13.78
CA PRO A 182 -0.07 -6.63 13.59
C PRO A 182 -0.62 -7.62 12.56
N THR A 183 -1.91 -7.89 12.57
CA THR A 183 -2.55 -8.86 11.67
C THR A 183 -2.40 -8.44 10.21
N MET A 184 -2.79 -7.20 9.89
CA MET A 184 -2.71 -6.66 8.53
C MET A 184 -1.26 -6.62 8.03
N TRP A 185 -0.34 -6.06 8.83
CA TRP A 185 1.05 -5.91 8.38
C TRP A 185 1.80 -7.24 8.27
N THR A 186 1.46 -8.23 9.11
CA THR A 186 2.03 -9.58 8.95
C THR A 186 1.66 -10.16 7.58
N GLN A 187 0.40 -10.08 7.18
CA GLN A 187 -0.03 -10.56 5.87
C GLN A 187 0.70 -9.82 4.73
N LEU A 188 0.69 -8.47 4.73
CA LEU A 188 1.34 -7.66 3.70
C LEU A 188 2.86 -7.93 3.59
N PHE A 189 3.55 -8.13 4.73
CA PHE A 189 4.99 -8.42 4.72
C PHE A 189 5.27 -9.83 4.17
N LEU A 190 4.45 -10.83 4.51
CA LEU A 190 4.63 -12.18 4.03
C LEU A 190 4.31 -12.31 2.54
N GLU A 191 3.30 -11.62 2.04
CA GLU A 191 2.96 -11.60 0.61
C GLU A 191 4.06 -10.96 -0.25
N ASN A 192 4.80 -10.00 0.29
CA ASN A 192 5.86 -9.28 -0.42
C ASN A 192 7.25 -9.57 0.17
N LYS A 193 7.42 -10.72 0.82
CA LYS A 193 8.63 -11.05 1.60
C LYS A 193 9.92 -11.01 0.81
N ASP A 194 9.90 -11.43 -0.44
CA ASP A 194 11.07 -11.48 -1.31
C ASP A 194 11.61 -10.07 -1.65
N CYS A 195 10.71 -9.13 -1.91
CA CYS A 195 11.08 -7.73 -2.12
C CYS A 195 11.53 -7.08 -0.81
N LEU A 196 10.76 -7.29 0.28
CA LEU A 196 11.04 -6.67 1.56
C LEU A 196 12.34 -7.18 2.20
N ILE A 197 12.66 -8.48 2.10
CA ILE A 197 13.92 -9.04 2.61
C ILE A 197 15.13 -8.37 1.93
N ARG A 198 15.08 -8.15 0.62
CA ARG A 198 16.15 -7.43 -0.09
C ARG A 198 16.37 -6.02 0.44
N GLU A 199 15.31 -5.28 0.73
CA GLU A 199 15.39 -3.94 1.32
C GLU A 199 15.93 -3.99 2.76
N ILE A 200 15.53 -5.00 3.55
CA ILE A 200 16.06 -5.23 4.90
C ILE A 200 17.56 -5.48 4.84
N ASP A 201 18.02 -6.38 3.98
CA ASP A 201 19.46 -6.70 3.83
C ASP A 201 20.24 -5.45 3.41
N THR A 202 19.71 -4.64 2.51
CA THR A 202 20.32 -3.40 2.06
C THR A 202 20.53 -2.43 3.23
N ILE A 203 19.52 -2.21 4.07
CA ILE A 203 19.65 -1.27 5.20
C ILE A 203 20.51 -1.83 6.34
N ILE A 204 20.49 -3.16 6.57
CA ILE A 204 21.36 -3.81 7.53
C ILE A 204 22.83 -3.61 7.12
N ASN A 205 23.14 -3.82 5.85
CA ASN A 205 24.50 -3.65 5.32
C ASN A 205 24.96 -2.18 5.43
N ALA A 206 24.08 -1.23 5.10
CA ALA A 206 24.38 0.20 5.26
C ALA A 206 24.66 0.57 6.73
N LEU A 207 23.82 0.10 7.66
CA LEU A 207 24.01 0.34 9.09
C LEU A 207 25.29 -0.33 9.62
N ALA A 208 25.62 -1.53 9.12
CA ALA A 208 26.84 -2.24 9.48
C ALA A 208 28.09 -1.46 9.03
N ALA A 209 28.08 -0.84 7.84
CA ALA A 209 29.17 -0.01 7.37
C ALA A 209 29.42 1.21 8.28
N TYR A 210 28.37 1.93 8.68
CA TYR A 210 28.46 3.01 9.66
C TYR A 210 29.02 2.53 11.00
N LYS A 211 28.52 1.40 11.49
CA LYS A 211 29.00 0.81 12.73
C LYS A 211 30.50 0.48 12.65
N THR A 212 30.95 -0.17 11.57
CA THR A 212 32.36 -0.54 11.36
C THR A 212 33.28 0.68 11.34
N ALA A 213 32.89 1.73 10.58
CA ALA A 213 33.68 2.97 10.54
C ALA A 213 33.82 3.62 11.94
N MET A 214 32.74 3.62 12.72
CA MET A 214 32.79 4.14 14.10
C MET A 214 33.61 3.28 15.05
N GLU A 215 33.58 1.94 14.95
CA GLU A 215 34.38 1.02 15.76
C GLU A 215 35.87 1.13 15.47
N GLN A 216 36.25 1.57 14.27
CA GLN A 216 37.63 1.75 13.82
C GLN A 216 38.13 3.19 13.96
N ASP A 217 37.33 4.11 14.51
CA ASP A 217 37.59 5.56 14.54
C ASP A 217 37.97 6.12 13.15
N ASP A 218 37.42 5.52 12.07
CA ASP A 218 37.65 5.93 10.68
C ASP A 218 36.78 7.14 10.32
N ALA A 219 37.24 8.33 10.62
CA ALA A 219 36.57 9.57 10.36
C ALA A 219 36.37 9.85 8.85
N GLU A 220 37.36 9.49 8.01
CA GLU A 220 37.30 9.72 6.56
C GLU A 220 36.28 8.77 5.91
N GLY A 221 36.27 7.50 6.28
CA GLY A 221 35.30 6.51 5.85
C GLY A 221 33.87 6.88 6.28
N LEU A 222 33.71 7.32 7.52
CA LEU A 222 32.40 7.77 8.02
C LEU A 222 31.89 8.99 7.26
N GLU A 223 32.74 9.99 6.98
CA GLU A 223 32.37 11.15 6.17
C GLU A 223 32.01 10.74 4.74
N ALA A 224 32.72 9.79 4.15
CA ALA A 224 32.42 9.28 2.81
C ALA A 224 31.01 8.64 2.74
N LEU A 225 30.67 7.77 3.71
CA LEU A 225 29.34 7.15 3.80
C LEU A 225 28.21 8.19 3.97
N LEU A 226 28.41 9.20 4.79
CA LEU A 226 27.43 10.30 4.97
C LEU A 226 27.28 11.13 3.70
N ARG A 227 28.37 11.38 2.98
CA ARG A 227 28.37 12.10 1.70
C ARG A 227 27.61 11.31 0.63
N GLU A 228 27.83 10.01 0.54
CA GLU A 228 27.09 9.12 -0.37
C GLU A 228 25.58 9.23 -0.13
N GLY A 229 25.13 9.10 1.12
CA GLY A 229 23.70 9.23 1.47
C GLY A 229 23.13 10.62 1.12
N ARG A 230 23.91 11.69 1.34
CA ARG A 230 23.49 13.05 0.94
C ARG A 230 23.34 13.17 -0.58
N LEU A 231 24.30 12.70 -1.36
CA LEU A 231 24.23 12.73 -2.82
C LEU A 231 23.06 11.91 -3.36
N ALA A 232 22.81 10.73 -2.78
CA ALA A 232 21.65 9.93 -3.11
C ALA A 232 20.34 10.71 -2.86
N LYS A 233 20.24 11.44 -1.73
CA LYS A 233 19.07 12.27 -1.44
C LYS A 233 18.93 13.47 -2.41
N GLU A 234 20.01 14.07 -2.83
CA GLU A 234 20.03 15.20 -3.76
C GLU A 234 19.60 14.78 -5.20
N SER A 235 19.70 13.47 -5.53
CA SER A 235 19.37 12.93 -6.86
C SER A 235 17.90 12.59 -7.06
N ILE A 236 17.10 12.64 -6.00
CA ILE A 236 15.65 12.36 -5.98
C ILE A 236 14.88 13.61 -5.53
#